data_453a7686b5bd5de580f7af6c1bb3ce9e
#
_entry.id   453a7686b5bd5de580f7af6c1bb3ce9e
#
_cell.length_a   1.000
_cell.length_b   1.000
_cell.length_c   1.000
_cell.angle_alpha   90.00
_cell.angle_beta   90.00
_cell.angle_gamma   90.00
#
_symmetry.space_group_name_H-M   'P 1'
#
loop_
_entity.id
_entity.type
_entity.pdbx_description
1 polymer ?
#
loop_
_entity_poly.entity_id
_entity_poly.type
_entity_poly.pdbx_seq_one_letter_code
_entity_poly.pdbx_strand_id
1 'polypeptide(L)'
;MTTYQIQCHLKYKVVQTTEFVFLIQAAHHSDQTILEQQLTFNMPVVWREFQDLNHQNRYIRLHVQPCDVFEVHYNATVERHPVINADAQHNLNEVLIPDLPDAVLPYLLASRYCNSDLFAEMANRSFGWMTPGYARVKAIEQWIYNNIFYVSGSTDQFSTATDVLIHRAGVCRDFAHLGIALCRALGIPA
;
A
#
# COMPACT_ATOMS: atom_id res chain seq x y z
N MET A 1 -17.91 -15.60 -5.73
CA MET A 1 -17.49 -14.33 -6.35
C MET A 1 -18.16 -13.20 -5.58
N THR A 2 -17.47 -12.15 -5.29
CA THR A 2 -18.01 -11.02 -4.54
C THR A 2 -17.81 -9.75 -5.36
N THR A 3 -18.89 -9.00 -5.52
CA THR A 3 -18.89 -7.73 -6.28
C THR A 3 -18.75 -6.56 -5.32
N TYR A 4 -17.87 -5.64 -5.65
CA TYR A 4 -17.60 -4.42 -4.90
C TYR A 4 -17.91 -3.20 -5.75
N GLN A 5 -18.52 -2.19 -5.15
CA GLN A 5 -18.60 -0.84 -5.71
C GLN A 5 -17.52 0.02 -5.09
N ILE A 6 -16.72 0.65 -5.93
CA ILE A 6 -15.63 1.54 -5.55
C ILE A 6 -16.00 2.95 -5.95
N GLN A 7 -15.88 3.89 -5.02
CA GLN A 7 -16.11 5.31 -5.29
C GLN A 7 -14.98 6.12 -4.70
N CYS A 8 -14.47 7.05 -5.47
CA CYS A 8 -13.48 8.02 -5.04
C CYS A 8 -13.89 9.41 -5.52
N HIS A 9 -14.03 10.36 -4.59
CA HIS A 9 -14.27 11.76 -4.87
C HIS A 9 -13.19 12.58 -4.20
N LEU A 10 -12.41 13.30 -5.00
CA LEU A 10 -11.33 14.16 -4.54
C LEU A 10 -11.63 15.59 -4.96
N LYS A 11 -11.36 16.54 -4.06
CA LYS A 11 -11.58 17.97 -4.28
C LYS A 11 -10.35 18.77 -3.86
N TYR A 12 -9.90 19.64 -4.75
CA TYR A 12 -8.71 20.45 -4.56
C TYR A 12 -8.98 21.91 -4.89
N LYS A 13 -8.28 22.80 -4.19
CA LYS A 13 -8.00 24.16 -4.65
C LYS A 13 -6.60 24.15 -5.27
N VAL A 14 -6.49 24.56 -6.52
CA VAL A 14 -5.23 24.61 -7.25
C VAL A 14 -4.74 26.05 -7.30
N VAL A 15 -3.72 26.37 -6.48
CA VAL A 15 -3.22 27.75 -6.34
C VAL A 15 -2.17 28.12 -7.37
N GLN A 16 -1.51 27.12 -7.95
CA GLN A 16 -0.54 27.27 -9.04
C GLN A 16 -0.68 26.10 -9.99
N THR A 17 -0.21 26.24 -11.22
CA THR A 17 -0.18 25.16 -12.19
C THR A 17 0.44 23.90 -11.59
N THR A 18 -0.29 22.80 -11.59
CA THR A 18 0.05 21.58 -10.86
C THR A 18 -0.08 20.35 -11.75
N GLU A 19 0.95 19.51 -11.73
CA GLU A 19 0.88 18.14 -12.24
C GLU A 19 0.36 17.22 -11.14
N PHE A 20 -0.77 16.57 -11.39
CA PHE A 20 -1.30 15.53 -10.52
C PHE A 20 -0.93 14.15 -11.04
N VAL A 21 -0.62 13.25 -10.11
CA VAL A 21 -0.52 11.82 -10.38
C VAL A 21 -1.44 11.12 -9.38
N PHE A 22 -2.49 10.47 -9.89
CA PHE A 22 -3.43 9.73 -9.06
C PHE A 22 -3.27 8.23 -9.23
N LEU A 23 -3.39 7.51 -8.14
CA LEU A 23 -3.49 6.05 -8.07
C LEU A 23 -4.83 5.70 -7.39
N ILE A 24 -5.92 5.85 -8.11
CA ILE A 24 -7.30 5.68 -7.60
C ILE A 24 -8.12 4.66 -8.40
N GLN A 25 -7.63 4.22 -9.55
CA GLN A 25 -8.34 3.26 -10.39
C GLN A 25 -8.12 1.83 -9.89
N ALA A 26 -9.12 0.98 -10.08
CA ALA A 26 -8.98 -0.46 -9.87
C ALA A 26 -7.88 -1.02 -10.78
N ALA A 27 -6.97 -1.81 -10.22
CA ALA A 27 -5.87 -2.41 -10.98
C ALA A 27 -6.39 -3.51 -11.93
N HIS A 28 -5.70 -3.74 -13.03
CA HIS A 28 -5.89 -4.94 -13.85
C HIS A 28 -5.12 -6.09 -13.22
N HIS A 29 -5.83 -7.01 -12.58
CA HIS A 29 -5.24 -8.16 -11.91
C HIS A 29 -6.03 -9.44 -12.21
N SER A 30 -5.36 -10.61 -12.22
CA SER A 30 -5.98 -11.91 -12.47
C SER A 30 -7.11 -12.25 -11.49
N ASP A 31 -7.06 -11.69 -10.27
CA ASP A 31 -7.96 -11.99 -9.17
C ASP A 31 -9.21 -11.13 -9.18
N GLN A 32 -9.37 -10.25 -10.15
CA GLN A 32 -10.53 -9.38 -10.27
C GLN A 32 -10.86 -9.04 -11.72
N THR A 33 -12.15 -8.77 -11.93
CA THR A 33 -12.68 -8.28 -13.20
C THR A 33 -13.34 -6.93 -12.98
N ILE A 34 -12.94 -5.91 -13.72
CA ILE A 34 -13.61 -4.61 -13.72
C ILE A 34 -14.81 -4.73 -14.67
N LEU A 35 -16.01 -4.75 -14.09
CA LEU A 35 -17.26 -4.89 -14.87
C LEU A 35 -17.65 -3.57 -15.50
N GLU A 36 -17.48 -2.47 -14.77
CA GLU A 36 -17.79 -1.12 -15.19
C GLU A 36 -16.86 -0.14 -14.48
N GLN A 37 -16.48 0.93 -15.17
CA GLN A 37 -15.74 2.02 -14.56
C GLN A 37 -15.98 3.35 -15.26
N GLN A 38 -15.92 4.43 -14.50
CA GLN A 38 -16.02 5.79 -15.01
C GLN A 38 -15.08 6.72 -14.24
N LEU A 39 -14.31 7.51 -14.98
CA LEU A 39 -13.49 8.60 -14.47
C LEU A 39 -13.98 9.91 -15.07
N THR A 40 -14.30 10.88 -14.23
CA THR A 40 -14.77 12.20 -14.69
C THR A 40 -14.11 13.32 -13.89
N PHE A 41 -14.08 14.50 -14.51
CA PHE A 41 -13.58 15.72 -13.92
C PHE A 41 -14.64 16.81 -14.05
N ASN A 42 -14.69 17.76 -13.12
CA ASN A 42 -15.64 18.87 -13.16
C ASN A 42 -15.33 19.92 -14.25
N MET A 43 -14.16 19.80 -14.89
CA MET A 43 -13.72 20.69 -15.97
C MET A 43 -12.94 19.91 -17.02
N PRO A 44 -12.84 20.42 -18.28
CA PRO A 44 -11.97 19.81 -19.28
C PRO A 44 -10.50 19.84 -18.84
N VAL A 45 -9.85 18.68 -18.86
CA VAL A 45 -8.43 18.52 -18.56
C VAL A 45 -7.78 17.57 -19.56
N VAL A 46 -6.53 17.82 -19.89
CA VAL A 46 -5.72 16.88 -20.65
C VAL A 46 -5.10 15.90 -19.67
N TRP A 47 -5.40 14.65 -19.84
CA TRP A 47 -4.90 13.58 -18.98
C TRP A 47 -4.47 12.35 -19.77
N ARG A 48 -3.65 11.53 -19.16
CA ARG A 48 -3.23 10.23 -19.70
C ARG A 48 -3.16 9.19 -18.60
N GLU A 49 -3.45 7.97 -18.96
CA GLU A 49 -3.21 6.80 -18.12
C GLU A 49 -1.83 6.21 -18.46
N PHE A 50 -1.15 5.71 -17.44
CA PHE A 50 0.02 4.85 -17.60
C PHE A 50 0.02 3.77 -16.53
N GLN A 51 0.71 2.67 -16.83
CA GLN A 51 0.77 1.51 -15.97
C GLN A 51 2.19 1.34 -15.44
N ASP A 52 2.30 0.97 -14.17
CA ASP A 52 3.52 0.47 -13.58
C ASP A 52 3.76 -0.97 -14.08
N LEU A 53 4.93 -1.20 -14.64
CA LEU A 53 5.26 -2.49 -15.26
C LEU A 53 5.34 -3.65 -14.26
N ASN A 54 5.62 -3.37 -12.99
CA ASN A 54 5.85 -4.40 -11.97
C ASN A 54 4.58 -4.77 -11.19
N HIS A 55 3.66 -3.83 -10.98
CA HIS A 55 2.51 -4.02 -10.07
C HIS A 55 1.16 -3.92 -10.75
N GLN A 56 1.13 -3.66 -12.06
CA GLN A 56 -0.12 -3.45 -12.82
C GLN A 56 -1.00 -2.32 -12.25
N ASN A 57 -0.41 -1.44 -11.43
CA ASN A 57 -1.08 -0.25 -10.93
C ASN A 57 -1.36 0.72 -12.07
N ARG A 58 -2.53 1.32 -12.05
CA ARG A 58 -2.99 2.26 -13.07
C ARG A 58 -2.91 3.67 -12.52
N TYR A 59 -2.04 4.46 -13.11
CA TYR A 59 -1.83 5.84 -12.75
C TYR A 59 -2.51 6.76 -13.75
N ILE A 60 -3.07 7.86 -13.24
CA ILE A 60 -3.61 8.96 -14.04
C ILE A 60 -2.70 10.15 -13.83
N ARG A 61 -2.16 10.68 -14.93
CA ARG A 61 -1.39 11.93 -14.91
C ARG A 61 -2.14 13.01 -15.65
N LEU A 62 -2.26 14.18 -15.04
CA LEU A 62 -2.95 15.33 -15.60
C LEU A 62 -2.34 16.64 -15.16
N HIS A 63 -2.53 17.67 -15.98
CA HIS A 63 -2.04 19.01 -15.77
C HIS A 63 -3.21 19.96 -15.54
N VAL A 64 -3.21 20.68 -14.40
CA VAL A 64 -4.30 21.55 -14.01
C VAL A 64 -3.79 22.97 -13.80
N GLN A 65 -4.45 23.93 -14.45
CA GLN A 65 -4.21 25.34 -14.23
C GLN A 65 -4.83 25.81 -12.90
N PRO A 66 -4.39 26.95 -12.33
CA PRO A 66 -4.98 27.48 -11.12
C PRO A 66 -6.49 27.59 -11.21
N CYS A 67 -7.20 27.06 -10.20
CA CYS A 67 -8.65 27.14 -10.09
C CYS A 67 -9.10 26.98 -8.63
N ASP A 68 -10.25 27.53 -8.29
CA ASP A 68 -10.78 27.43 -6.92
C ASP A 68 -11.28 26.04 -6.57
N VAL A 69 -11.80 25.31 -7.58
CA VAL A 69 -12.35 23.96 -7.39
C VAL A 69 -11.97 23.08 -8.56
N PHE A 70 -11.19 22.06 -8.28
CA PHE A 70 -10.92 20.93 -9.17
C PHE A 70 -11.43 19.66 -8.52
N GLU A 71 -12.29 18.92 -9.19
CA GLU A 71 -12.88 17.69 -8.67
C GLU A 71 -12.58 16.50 -9.60
N VAL A 72 -12.27 15.37 -8.98
CA VAL A 72 -12.03 14.09 -9.63
C VAL A 72 -13.00 13.08 -9.06
N HIS A 73 -13.76 12.42 -9.92
CA HIS A 73 -14.69 11.36 -9.56
C HIS A 73 -14.29 10.07 -10.27
N TYR A 74 -14.11 9.02 -9.52
CA TYR A 74 -13.92 7.67 -10.04
C TYR A 74 -14.96 6.74 -9.43
N ASN A 75 -15.65 6.01 -10.27
CA ASN A 75 -16.58 4.97 -9.86
C ASN A 75 -16.24 3.69 -10.61
N ALA A 76 -16.30 2.55 -9.94
CA ALA A 76 -16.11 1.26 -10.58
C ALA A 76 -16.94 0.17 -9.88
N THR A 77 -17.35 -0.81 -10.66
CA THR A 77 -17.90 -2.08 -10.18
C THR A 77 -16.87 -3.17 -10.49
N VAL A 78 -16.38 -3.83 -9.45
CA VAL A 78 -15.34 -4.85 -9.57
C VAL A 78 -15.83 -6.17 -8.99
N GLU A 79 -15.70 -7.23 -9.74
CA GLU A 79 -15.92 -8.60 -9.27
C GLU A 79 -14.59 -9.21 -8.85
N ARG A 80 -14.52 -9.67 -7.60
CA ARG A 80 -13.34 -10.34 -7.07
C ARG A 80 -13.49 -11.85 -7.15
N HIS A 81 -12.49 -12.51 -7.69
CA HIS A 81 -12.37 -13.96 -7.73
C HIS A 81 -11.55 -14.41 -6.51
N PRO A 82 -12.09 -15.27 -5.65
CA PRO A 82 -11.33 -15.78 -4.50
C PRO A 82 -10.20 -16.68 -5.01
N VAL A 83 -8.97 -16.31 -4.73
CA VAL A 83 -7.79 -16.97 -5.31
C VAL A 83 -7.18 -18.03 -4.41
N ILE A 84 -7.47 -18.09 -3.11
CA ILE A 84 -6.66 -18.95 -2.22
C ILE A 84 -7.49 -19.68 -1.18
N ASN A 85 -7.23 -21.00 -1.09
CA ASN A 85 -7.49 -21.79 0.11
C ASN A 85 -6.66 -21.23 1.27
N ALA A 86 -7.32 -20.65 2.28
CA ALA A 86 -6.68 -20.10 3.48
C ALA A 86 -5.76 -21.15 4.16
N ASP A 87 -6.08 -22.44 4.04
CA ASP A 87 -5.31 -23.53 4.62
C ASP A 87 -3.95 -23.77 3.92
N ALA A 88 -3.82 -23.43 2.64
CA ALA A 88 -2.56 -23.56 1.92
C ALA A 88 -1.51 -22.51 2.35
N GLN A 89 -1.94 -21.37 2.89
CA GLN A 89 -1.04 -20.28 3.31
C GLN A 89 -0.24 -20.60 4.57
N HIS A 90 -0.74 -21.47 5.44
CA HIS A 90 -0.08 -21.79 6.72
C HIS A 90 1.27 -22.49 6.55
N ASN A 91 1.54 -23.08 5.39
CA ASN A 91 2.75 -23.84 5.10
C ASN A 91 3.71 -23.13 4.13
N LEU A 92 3.51 -21.85 3.85
CA LEU A 92 4.42 -21.08 2.99
C LEU A 92 5.72 -20.80 3.74
N ASN A 93 6.82 -21.31 3.20
CA ASN A 93 8.16 -21.04 3.67
C ASN A 93 8.67 -19.71 3.13
N GLU A 94 9.60 -19.11 3.85
CA GLU A 94 10.35 -17.96 3.37
C GLU A 94 11.35 -18.39 2.30
N VAL A 95 11.43 -17.64 1.21
CA VAL A 95 12.46 -17.80 0.19
C VAL A 95 13.71 -17.10 0.68
N LEU A 96 14.84 -17.79 0.62
CA LEU A 96 16.13 -17.21 1.03
C LEU A 96 16.54 -16.08 0.08
N ILE A 97 17.24 -15.08 0.60
CA ILE A 97 17.66 -13.91 -0.19
C ILE A 97 18.41 -14.29 -1.50
N PRO A 98 19.31 -15.27 -1.52
CA PRO A 98 19.98 -15.67 -2.76
C PRO A 98 19.04 -16.27 -3.83
N ASP A 99 17.87 -16.75 -3.42
CA ASP A 99 16.91 -17.41 -4.30
C ASP A 99 15.72 -16.48 -4.67
N LEU A 100 15.74 -15.23 -4.17
CA LEU A 100 14.72 -14.24 -4.49
C LEU A 100 14.83 -13.79 -5.95
N PRO A 101 13.70 -13.60 -6.68
CA PRO A 101 13.72 -12.97 -7.99
C PRO A 101 14.30 -11.55 -7.91
N ASP A 102 15.14 -11.16 -8.88
CA ASP A 102 15.75 -9.83 -8.92
C ASP A 102 14.73 -8.68 -8.81
N ALA A 103 13.55 -8.87 -9.39
CA ALA A 103 12.48 -7.88 -9.38
C ALA A 103 11.96 -7.53 -7.98
N VAL A 104 12.15 -8.38 -6.97
CA VAL A 104 11.69 -8.14 -5.59
C VAL A 104 12.78 -7.60 -4.67
N LEU A 105 14.05 -7.61 -5.10
CA LEU A 105 15.16 -7.10 -4.28
C LEU A 105 15.00 -5.63 -3.83
N PRO A 106 14.43 -4.70 -4.64
CA PRO A 106 14.17 -3.33 -4.19
C PRO A 106 13.25 -3.24 -2.96
N TYR A 107 12.40 -4.26 -2.74
CA TYR A 107 11.49 -4.32 -1.59
C TYR A 107 12.13 -4.81 -0.29
N LEU A 108 13.42 -5.09 -0.30
CA LEU A 108 14.24 -5.28 0.90
C LEU A 108 14.79 -3.96 1.46
N LEU A 109 14.80 -2.90 0.63
CA LEU A 109 15.46 -1.65 0.98
C LEU A 109 14.54 -0.77 1.84
N ALA A 110 15.18 0.00 2.73
CA ALA A 110 14.48 1.04 3.46
C ALA A 110 13.92 2.10 2.51
N SER A 111 12.79 2.69 2.87
CA SER A 111 12.19 3.79 2.14
C SER A 111 11.79 4.91 3.10
N ARG A 112 11.40 6.08 2.57
CA ARG A 112 11.10 7.26 3.39
C ARG A 112 10.15 6.98 4.57
N TYR A 113 9.07 6.25 4.32
CA TYR A 113 8.07 5.97 5.35
C TYR A 113 8.29 4.63 6.06
N CYS A 114 8.97 3.71 5.39
CA CYS A 114 9.32 2.38 5.91
C CYS A 114 10.84 2.33 6.12
N ASN A 115 11.33 3.04 7.13
CA ASN A 115 12.74 3.16 7.50
C ASN A 115 13.24 1.89 8.22
N SER A 116 13.20 0.76 7.51
CA SER A 116 13.45 -0.59 8.01
C SER A 116 14.85 -0.79 8.60
N ASP A 117 15.82 0.01 8.19
CA ASP A 117 17.19 0.06 8.72
C ASP A 117 17.22 0.34 10.23
N LEU A 118 16.25 1.11 10.75
CA LEU A 118 16.14 1.41 12.18
C LEU A 118 15.47 0.31 13.00
N PHE A 119 14.90 -0.69 12.34
CA PHE A 119 14.10 -1.74 13.00
C PHE A 119 14.87 -3.06 13.19
N ALA A 120 16.08 -3.18 12.67
CA ALA A 120 16.81 -4.46 12.62
C ALA A 120 16.94 -5.13 13.99
N GLU A 121 17.34 -4.40 15.02
CA GLU A 121 17.51 -4.93 16.37
C GLU A 121 16.16 -5.37 16.97
N MET A 122 15.15 -4.51 16.90
CA MET A 122 13.82 -4.79 17.42
C MET A 122 13.18 -5.99 16.72
N ALA A 123 13.22 -6.01 15.39
CA ALA A 123 12.62 -7.07 14.58
C ALA A 123 13.28 -8.43 14.87
N ASN A 124 14.63 -8.47 14.94
CA ASN A 124 15.35 -9.68 15.27
C ASN A 124 15.06 -10.18 16.69
N ARG A 125 15.02 -9.31 17.68
CA ARG A 125 14.66 -9.69 19.06
C ARG A 125 13.25 -10.22 19.19
N SER A 126 12.30 -9.59 18.48
CA SER A 126 10.88 -9.92 18.60
C SER A 126 10.46 -11.14 17.77
N PHE A 127 11.04 -11.32 16.58
CA PHE A 127 10.57 -12.28 15.58
C PHE A 127 11.67 -13.14 14.96
N GLY A 128 12.96 -12.77 15.11
CA GLY A 128 14.09 -13.46 14.46
C GLY A 128 14.28 -14.91 14.92
N TRP A 129 13.84 -15.26 16.12
CA TRP A 129 13.86 -16.63 16.66
C TRP A 129 12.75 -17.54 16.11
N MET A 130 11.75 -16.98 15.43
CA MET A 130 10.65 -17.74 14.84
C MET A 130 11.08 -18.44 13.56
N THR A 131 10.46 -19.57 13.26
CA THR A 131 10.63 -20.26 11.99
C THR A 131 10.26 -19.31 10.84
N PRO A 132 11.18 -19.12 9.85
CA PRO A 132 10.91 -18.29 8.67
C PRO A 132 9.68 -18.77 7.89
N GLY A 133 8.91 -17.82 7.37
CA GLY A 133 7.74 -18.09 6.55
C GLY A 133 6.49 -17.33 6.99
N TYR A 134 5.33 -17.77 6.51
CA TYR A 134 4.04 -17.10 6.73
C TYR A 134 3.74 -16.86 8.23
N ALA A 135 4.05 -17.83 9.09
CA ALA A 135 3.82 -17.72 10.53
C ALA A 135 4.53 -16.51 11.16
N ARG A 136 5.75 -16.18 10.69
CA ARG A 136 6.52 -15.02 11.15
C ARG A 136 5.82 -13.71 10.73
N VAL A 137 5.36 -13.61 9.48
CA VAL A 137 4.61 -12.43 8.99
C VAL A 137 3.31 -12.25 9.76
N LYS A 138 2.61 -13.35 10.03
CA LYS A 138 1.38 -13.35 10.82
C LYS A 138 1.61 -12.90 12.26
N ALA A 139 2.74 -13.26 12.87
CA ALA A 139 3.13 -12.80 14.19
C ALA A 139 3.43 -11.28 14.21
N ILE A 140 4.04 -10.74 13.16
CA ILE A 140 4.25 -9.30 12.99
C ILE A 140 2.90 -8.57 12.92
N GLU A 141 1.98 -9.04 12.08
CA GLU A 141 0.62 -8.49 11.97
C GLU A 141 -0.09 -8.47 13.34
N GLN A 142 -0.08 -9.62 14.04
CA GLN A 142 -0.71 -9.72 15.33
C GLN A 142 -0.06 -8.83 16.40
N TRP A 143 1.27 -8.69 16.34
CA TRP A 143 1.97 -7.80 17.23
C TRP A 143 1.57 -6.34 17.00
N ILE A 144 1.48 -5.90 15.75
CA ILE A 144 1.04 -4.55 15.38
C ILE A 144 -0.40 -4.33 15.91
N TYR A 145 -1.29 -5.27 15.63
CA TYR A 145 -2.69 -5.20 16.10
C TYR A 145 -2.80 -5.04 17.62
N ASN A 146 -1.97 -5.73 18.38
CA ASN A 146 -2.00 -5.72 19.85
C ASN A 146 -1.27 -4.51 20.46
N ASN A 147 -0.37 -3.85 19.74
CA ASN A 147 0.52 -2.84 20.31
C ASN A 147 0.34 -1.43 19.72
N ILE A 148 -0.38 -1.28 18.63
CA ILE A 148 -0.63 0.01 17.99
C ILE A 148 -2.12 0.30 18.00
N PHE A 149 -2.48 1.48 18.49
CA PHE A 149 -3.88 1.91 18.55
C PHE A 149 -4.28 2.62 17.25
N TYR A 150 -5.46 2.28 16.74
CA TYR A 150 -6.01 3.02 15.60
C TYR A 150 -6.61 4.33 16.10
N VAL A 151 -5.97 5.45 15.76
CA VAL A 151 -6.39 6.79 16.17
C VAL A 151 -6.39 7.72 14.96
N SER A 152 -7.59 8.15 14.54
CA SER A 152 -7.73 9.11 13.45
C SER A 152 -7.06 10.44 13.80
N GLY A 153 -6.26 10.97 12.88
CA GLY A 153 -5.55 12.25 13.06
C GLY A 153 -4.31 12.18 13.96
N SER A 154 -3.88 10.99 14.40
CA SER A 154 -2.65 10.81 15.19
C SER A 154 -1.36 10.98 14.40
N THR A 155 -1.44 10.90 13.08
CA THR A 155 -0.30 10.99 12.15
C THR A 155 -0.62 11.93 11.00
N ASP A 156 0.41 12.42 10.35
CA ASP A 156 0.36 13.31 9.20
C ASP A 156 1.06 12.70 7.97
N GLN A 157 1.22 13.50 6.92
CA GLN A 157 1.89 13.08 5.67
C GLN A 157 3.41 12.86 5.80
N PHE A 158 4.01 13.22 6.92
CA PHE A 158 5.45 13.08 7.17
C PHE A 158 5.77 11.92 8.11
N SER A 159 4.77 11.41 8.82
CA SER A 159 4.94 10.35 9.81
C SER A 159 5.46 9.05 9.20
N THR A 160 6.48 8.49 9.83
CA THR A 160 7.19 7.27 9.42
C THR A 160 6.82 6.08 10.30
N ALA A 161 7.27 4.88 9.92
CA ALA A 161 7.10 3.68 10.75
C ALA A 161 7.70 3.85 12.17
N THR A 162 8.82 4.59 12.30
CA THR A 162 9.42 4.88 13.63
C THR A 162 8.51 5.75 14.49
N ASP A 163 7.88 6.78 13.91
CA ASP A 163 6.96 7.65 14.64
C ASP A 163 5.76 6.85 15.17
N VAL A 164 5.21 5.98 14.32
CA VAL A 164 4.11 5.07 14.71
C VAL A 164 4.52 4.15 15.84
N LEU A 165 5.72 3.57 15.79
CA LEU A 165 6.24 2.72 16.86
C LEU A 165 6.38 3.48 18.18
N ILE A 166 6.89 4.70 18.16
CA ILE A 166 7.12 5.54 19.36
C ILE A 166 5.78 5.97 19.95
N HIS A 167 4.88 6.50 19.13
CA HIS A 167 3.59 7.03 19.59
C HIS A 167 2.56 5.95 19.91
N ARG A 168 2.79 4.70 19.44
CA ARG A 168 1.85 3.58 19.57
C ARG A 168 0.47 3.87 18.97
N ALA A 169 0.38 4.78 18.01
CA ALA A 169 -0.86 5.19 17.38
C ALA A 169 -0.65 5.48 15.89
N GLY A 170 -1.68 5.21 15.08
CA GLY A 170 -1.64 5.44 13.65
C GLY A 170 -2.98 5.15 12.99
N VAL A 171 -3.03 5.32 11.66
CA VAL A 171 -4.14 4.94 10.81
C VAL A 171 -3.74 3.77 9.89
N CYS A 172 -4.64 3.30 9.01
CA CYS A 172 -4.39 2.12 8.15
C CYS A 172 -3.05 2.19 7.38
N ARG A 173 -2.70 3.35 6.84
CA ARG A 173 -1.41 3.58 6.17
C ARG A 173 -0.22 3.31 7.08
N ASP A 174 -0.31 3.76 8.30
CA ASP A 174 0.78 3.70 9.28
C ASP A 174 1.00 2.26 9.77
N PHE A 175 -0.08 1.51 9.93
CA PHE A 175 -0.03 0.07 10.21
C PHE A 175 0.68 -0.69 9.10
N ALA A 176 0.38 -0.34 7.83
CA ALA A 176 1.05 -0.93 6.68
C ALA A 176 2.54 -0.56 6.65
N HIS A 177 2.90 0.71 6.86
CA HIS A 177 4.30 1.16 6.89
C HIS A 177 5.11 0.44 7.97
N LEU A 178 4.55 0.27 9.16
CA LEU A 178 5.21 -0.45 10.26
C LEU A 178 5.39 -1.93 9.93
N GLY A 179 4.37 -2.58 9.36
CA GLY A 179 4.44 -3.98 8.92
C GLY A 179 5.51 -4.20 7.86
N ILE A 180 5.55 -3.33 6.84
CA ILE A 180 6.58 -3.34 5.79
C ILE A 180 7.97 -3.14 6.40
N ALA A 181 8.14 -2.18 7.29
CA ALA A 181 9.45 -1.91 7.92
C ALA A 181 9.95 -3.11 8.73
N LEU A 182 9.09 -3.77 9.50
CA LEU A 182 9.44 -4.97 10.27
C LEU A 182 9.76 -6.16 9.37
N CYS A 183 8.99 -6.38 8.29
CA CYS A 183 9.27 -7.44 7.31
C CYS A 183 10.63 -7.22 6.64
N ARG A 184 10.88 -6.02 6.11
CA ARG A 184 12.17 -5.68 5.45
C ARG A 184 13.35 -5.82 6.39
N ALA A 185 13.20 -5.43 7.65
CA ALA A 185 14.23 -5.56 8.67
C ALA A 185 14.62 -7.02 8.96
N LEU A 186 13.75 -7.98 8.62
CA LEU A 186 13.98 -9.43 8.70
C LEU A 186 14.40 -10.05 7.37
N GLY A 187 14.61 -9.26 6.32
CA GLY A 187 14.95 -9.75 4.99
C GLY A 187 13.77 -10.27 4.19
N ILE A 188 12.55 -9.95 4.57
CA ILE A 188 11.33 -10.32 3.86
C ILE A 188 10.95 -9.17 2.92
N PRO A 189 10.93 -9.36 1.58
CA PRO A 189 10.50 -8.34 0.63
C PRO A 189 9.05 -7.92 0.88
N ALA A 190 8.78 -6.60 1.04
CA ALA A 190 7.46 -6.09 1.36
C ALA A 190 7.25 -4.65 0.80
#